data_7e4c77533d2a2f03cefb9eb833115008
#
_entry.id   7e4c77533d2a2f03cefb9eb833115008
#
_cell.length_a   1.000
_cell.length_b   1.000
_cell.length_c   1.000
_cell.angle_alpha   90.00
_cell.angle_beta   90.00
_cell.angle_gamma   90.00
#
_symmetry.space_group_name_H-M   'P 1'
#
loop_
_entity.id
_entity.type
_entity.pdbx_description
1 polymer ?
#
loop_
_entity_poly.entity_id
_entity_poly.type
_entity_poly.pdbx_seq_one_letter_code
_entity_poly.pdbx_strand_id
1 'polypeptide(L)'
;MEFKEKLLASHLAFEGSIDFSDSVHQTRLESLKTFEQKGFPSRKDEAWKYTSLNSMLRNDFALFPETETTIEIKKVKKYFLYEIDTYKVVFIDGVYSPFLSDTTHDGLDVCLISAALSKSKYRRFIDTYFNKIADTKDSLTSLNTSFTKEGAYIYIPKSVVAEKPIELIHFSTGKEKSLWLQPRNLIVVDKNAQVQILERHQSLKPHQVVTNSVTEIFAHQDSFLDYYKIQNDFSTASLIDNTSVSYTHLTLPTKRIV
;
A
#
# COMPACT_ATOMS: atom_id res chain seq x y z
N MET A 1 2.19 24.50 -13.26
CA MET A 1 1.31 23.30 -13.47
C MET A 1 0.79 22.90 -12.11
N GLU A 2 -0.50 22.80 -11.93
CA GLU A 2 -1.06 22.30 -10.68
C GLU A 2 -0.68 20.82 -10.47
N PHE A 3 -0.58 20.37 -9.22
CA PHE A 3 -0.14 19.00 -8.94
C PHE A 3 -1.07 17.94 -9.56
N LYS A 4 -2.37 18.20 -9.65
CA LYS A 4 -3.33 17.36 -10.37
C LYS A 4 -2.94 17.18 -11.85
N GLU A 5 -2.62 18.26 -12.53
CA GLU A 5 -2.23 18.23 -13.95
C GLU A 5 -0.91 17.43 -14.13
N LYS A 6 0.05 17.61 -13.19
CA LYS A 6 1.28 16.82 -13.18
C LYS A 6 1.01 15.32 -13.07
N LEU A 7 0.10 14.91 -12.18
CA LEU A 7 -0.32 13.50 -12.03
C LEU A 7 -0.95 12.97 -13.33
N LEU A 8 -1.92 13.67 -13.90
CA LEU A 8 -2.58 13.24 -15.13
C LEU A 8 -1.59 13.11 -16.29
N ALA A 9 -0.70 14.09 -16.45
CA ALA A 9 0.34 14.03 -17.48
C ALA A 9 1.35 12.89 -17.26
N SER A 10 1.68 12.55 -16.01
CA SER A 10 2.60 11.48 -15.70
C SER A 10 2.01 10.08 -15.92
N HIS A 11 0.69 9.94 -15.96
CA HIS A 11 0.03 8.65 -16.13
C HIS A 11 0.36 7.99 -17.47
N LEU A 12 0.50 8.76 -18.54
CA LEU A 12 0.88 8.22 -19.85
C LEU A 12 2.28 7.57 -19.82
N ALA A 13 3.23 8.23 -19.16
CA ALA A 13 4.57 7.67 -18.98
C ALA A 13 4.56 6.45 -18.04
N PHE A 14 3.72 6.47 -17.01
CA PHE A 14 3.51 5.35 -16.11
C PHE A 14 2.96 4.13 -16.87
N GLU A 15 1.91 4.29 -17.68
CA GLU A 15 1.36 3.21 -18.49
C GLU A 15 2.41 2.61 -19.44
N GLY A 16 3.25 3.43 -20.05
CA GLY A 16 4.36 2.95 -20.87
C GLY A 16 5.43 2.13 -20.13
N SER A 17 5.41 2.17 -18.78
CA SER A 17 6.34 1.44 -17.92
C SER A 17 5.79 0.13 -17.35
N ILE A 18 4.52 -0.20 -17.62
CA ILE A 18 3.85 -1.42 -17.16
C ILE A 18 3.47 -2.33 -18.32
N ASP A 19 3.32 -3.64 -18.03
CA ASP A 19 2.88 -4.60 -19.03
C ASP A 19 1.37 -4.42 -19.33
N PHE A 20 1.02 -4.08 -20.55
CA PHE A 20 -0.38 -3.92 -21.00
C PHE A 20 -1.20 -5.22 -20.99
N SER A 21 -0.58 -6.39 -20.88
CA SER A 21 -1.28 -7.67 -20.70
C SER A 21 -1.84 -7.85 -19.28
N ASP A 22 -1.59 -6.91 -18.39
CA ASP A 22 -2.06 -6.85 -17.03
C ASP A 22 -3.59 -6.82 -16.98
N SER A 23 -4.17 -7.69 -16.14
CA SER A 23 -5.63 -7.86 -16.02
C SER A 23 -6.36 -6.64 -15.43
N VAL A 24 -5.64 -5.66 -14.87
CA VAL A 24 -6.22 -4.49 -14.24
C VAL A 24 -6.03 -3.19 -15.02
N HIS A 25 -5.52 -3.26 -16.25
CA HIS A 25 -5.33 -2.07 -17.09
C HIS A 25 -6.62 -1.24 -17.22
N GLN A 26 -7.73 -1.88 -17.55
CA GLN A 26 -9.02 -1.21 -17.65
C GLN A 26 -9.45 -0.56 -16.33
N THR A 27 -9.22 -1.24 -15.22
CA THR A 27 -9.51 -0.71 -13.87
C THR A 27 -8.69 0.55 -13.56
N ARG A 28 -7.42 0.60 -13.98
CA ARG A 28 -6.58 1.81 -13.83
C ARG A 28 -7.14 2.97 -14.63
N LEU A 29 -7.53 2.75 -15.88
CA LEU A 29 -8.10 3.80 -16.76
C LEU A 29 -9.42 4.37 -16.21
N GLU A 30 -10.31 3.51 -15.73
CA GLU A 30 -11.57 3.92 -15.12
C GLU A 30 -11.34 4.71 -13.83
N SER A 31 -10.38 4.28 -13.02
CA SER A 31 -9.99 4.97 -11.79
C SER A 31 -9.34 6.32 -12.08
N LEU A 32 -8.51 6.43 -13.13
CA LEU A 32 -7.96 7.71 -13.57
C LEU A 32 -9.06 8.70 -13.95
N LYS A 33 -10.04 8.26 -14.75
CA LYS A 33 -11.19 9.09 -15.13
C LYS A 33 -11.97 9.58 -13.91
N THR A 34 -12.15 8.72 -12.91
CA THR A 34 -12.82 9.09 -11.65
C THR A 34 -12.04 10.19 -10.92
N PHE A 35 -10.71 10.03 -10.81
CA PHE A 35 -9.86 11.05 -10.20
C PHE A 35 -9.81 12.35 -11.04
N GLU A 36 -9.75 12.25 -12.36
CA GLU A 36 -9.79 13.41 -13.25
C GLU A 36 -11.05 14.25 -13.04
N GLN A 37 -12.21 13.61 -12.91
CA GLN A 37 -13.49 14.28 -12.69
C GLN A 37 -13.59 14.92 -11.30
N LYS A 38 -13.20 14.19 -10.26
CA LYS A 38 -13.36 14.64 -8.87
C LYS A 38 -12.21 15.51 -8.37
N GLY A 39 -10.99 15.22 -8.79
CA GLY A 39 -9.78 15.87 -8.27
C GLY A 39 -9.48 15.49 -6.81
N PHE A 40 -8.66 16.30 -6.18
CA PHE A 40 -8.39 16.16 -4.74
C PHE A 40 -9.59 16.57 -3.89
N PRO A 41 -9.86 15.88 -2.79
CA PRO A 41 -10.95 16.25 -1.90
C PRO A 41 -10.71 17.61 -1.26
N SER A 42 -11.78 18.27 -0.92
CA SER A 42 -11.80 19.61 -0.33
C SER A 42 -12.56 19.60 1.00
N ARG A 43 -12.53 20.71 1.72
CA ARG A 43 -13.34 20.86 2.96
C ARG A 43 -14.86 20.81 2.73
N LYS A 44 -15.32 20.79 1.48
CA LYS A 44 -16.75 20.61 1.16
C LYS A 44 -17.15 19.13 1.23
N ASP A 45 -16.17 18.23 1.13
CA ASP A 45 -16.38 16.80 1.25
C ASP A 45 -16.45 16.43 2.73
N GLU A 46 -17.48 15.71 3.17
CA GLU A 46 -17.76 15.45 4.59
C GLU A 46 -16.57 14.82 5.31
N ALA A 47 -15.94 13.81 4.69
CA ALA A 47 -14.76 13.13 5.26
C ALA A 47 -13.54 14.07 5.43
N TRP A 48 -13.51 15.20 4.71
CA TRP A 48 -12.38 16.14 4.66
C TRP A 48 -12.69 17.51 5.28
N LYS A 49 -13.86 17.65 5.90
CA LYS A 49 -14.36 18.93 6.46
C LYS A 49 -13.34 19.62 7.38
N TYR A 50 -12.62 18.84 8.16
CA TYR A 50 -11.65 19.36 9.15
C TYR A 50 -10.20 19.25 8.69
N THR A 51 -9.94 18.68 7.50
CA THR A 51 -8.59 18.48 6.97
C THR A 51 -8.46 19.08 5.58
N SER A 52 -7.46 19.92 5.37
CA SER A 52 -7.19 20.54 4.06
C SER A 52 -5.90 20.03 3.48
N LEU A 53 -5.97 19.54 2.25
CA LEU A 53 -4.79 19.13 1.47
C LEU A 53 -4.08 20.30 0.78
N ASN A 54 -4.68 21.51 0.76
CA ASN A 54 -4.21 22.63 -0.06
C ASN A 54 -2.74 23.04 0.21
N SER A 55 -2.31 23.04 1.47
CA SER A 55 -0.92 23.40 1.80
C SER A 55 0.06 22.34 1.31
N MET A 56 -0.32 21.07 1.44
CA MET A 56 0.48 19.92 1.01
C MET A 56 0.61 19.89 -0.52
N LEU A 57 -0.48 20.09 -1.25
CA LEU A 57 -0.54 20.02 -2.72
C LEU A 57 0.22 21.14 -3.45
N ARG A 58 0.74 22.13 -2.71
CA ARG A 58 1.62 23.18 -3.28
C ARG A 58 3.06 22.71 -3.47
N ASN A 59 3.43 21.58 -2.87
CA ASN A 59 4.77 21.05 -3.02
C ASN A 59 4.96 20.38 -4.39
N ASP A 60 6.15 20.47 -4.91
CA ASP A 60 6.54 19.72 -6.11
C ASP A 60 7.03 18.33 -5.72
N PHE A 61 6.16 17.36 -5.86
CA PHE A 61 6.45 15.97 -5.48
C PHE A 61 7.14 15.19 -6.61
N ALA A 62 8.15 14.41 -6.25
CA ALA A 62 8.61 13.29 -7.06
C ALA A 62 7.55 12.15 -6.98
N LEU A 63 7.14 11.61 -8.14
CA LEU A 63 6.04 10.64 -8.24
C LEU A 63 6.53 9.19 -8.34
N PHE A 64 7.62 8.99 -9.03
CA PHE A 64 8.19 7.65 -9.28
C PHE A 64 9.69 7.75 -9.07
N PRO A 65 10.16 7.66 -7.81
CA PRO A 65 11.59 7.71 -7.54
C PRO A 65 12.28 6.55 -8.27
N GLU A 66 13.43 6.85 -8.83
CA GLU A 66 14.23 5.84 -9.54
C GLU A 66 14.71 4.74 -8.62
N THR A 67 14.76 3.57 -9.18
CA THR A 67 14.71 2.24 -8.59
C THR A 67 15.87 1.81 -7.72
N GLU A 68 16.90 2.57 -7.45
CA GLU A 68 17.96 2.09 -6.57
C GLU A 68 18.43 3.16 -5.59
N THR A 69 17.63 3.37 -4.55
CA THR A 69 18.20 3.97 -3.37
C THR A 69 18.94 2.89 -2.59
N THR A 70 20.21 2.68 -2.88
CA THR A 70 21.09 1.87 -2.05
C THR A 70 21.19 2.53 -0.68
N ILE A 71 20.41 2.04 0.27
CA ILE A 71 20.59 2.43 1.66
C ILE A 71 21.60 1.47 2.29
N GLU A 72 22.58 2.03 2.98
CA GLU A 72 23.44 1.22 3.83
C GLU A 72 22.57 0.47 4.85
N ILE A 73 22.61 -0.87 4.84
CA ILE A 73 21.88 -1.73 5.78
C ILE A 73 22.01 -1.22 7.22
N LYS A 74 23.17 -0.75 7.60
CA LYS A 74 23.44 -0.22 8.96
C LYS A 74 22.51 0.93 9.35
N LYS A 75 22.04 1.72 8.37
CA LYS A 75 21.15 2.86 8.62
C LYS A 75 19.71 2.44 8.89
N VAL A 76 19.27 1.34 8.33
CA VAL A 76 17.88 0.84 8.47
C VAL A 76 17.75 -0.27 9.52
N LYS A 77 18.80 -1.05 9.75
CA LYS A 77 18.79 -2.14 10.74
C LYS A 77 18.25 -1.72 12.11
N LYS A 78 18.64 -0.55 12.61
CA LYS A 78 18.18 -0.05 13.92
C LYS A 78 16.67 0.16 14.03
N TYR A 79 15.95 0.15 12.91
CA TYR A 79 14.50 0.28 12.86
C TYR A 79 13.77 -1.05 12.70
N PHE A 80 14.47 -2.17 12.48
CA PHE A 80 13.85 -3.49 12.49
C PHE A 80 13.48 -3.88 13.92
N LEU A 81 12.43 -4.68 14.03
CA LEU A 81 12.04 -5.28 15.30
C LEU A 81 12.99 -6.45 15.57
N TYR A 82 13.83 -6.32 16.61
CA TYR A 82 14.79 -7.39 16.97
C TYR A 82 14.19 -8.39 17.95
N GLU A 83 13.18 -7.97 18.69
CA GLU A 83 12.52 -8.79 19.71
C GLU A 83 11.53 -9.79 19.11
N ILE A 84 11.14 -9.58 17.84
CA ILE A 84 10.19 -10.43 17.14
C ILE A 84 10.81 -10.84 15.81
N ASP A 85 10.88 -12.16 15.58
CA ASP A 85 11.30 -12.69 14.29
C ASP A 85 10.12 -12.58 13.30
N THR A 86 10.32 -11.88 12.18
CA THR A 86 9.28 -11.54 11.20
C THR A 86 9.73 -11.87 9.79
N TYR A 87 8.78 -12.17 8.88
CA TYR A 87 9.01 -12.15 7.44
C TYR A 87 8.96 -10.71 6.95
N LYS A 88 10.09 -10.18 6.50
CA LYS A 88 10.21 -8.78 6.10
C LYS A 88 9.92 -8.57 4.62
N VAL A 89 9.06 -7.60 4.34
CA VAL A 89 8.80 -7.07 2.99
C VAL A 89 9.07 -5.57 3.03
N VAL A 90 10.18 -5.15 2.47
CA VAL A 90 10.72 -3.79 2.66
C VAL A 90 10.58 -2.98 1.37
N PHE A 91 10.05 -1.77 1.53
CA PHE A 91 10.00 -0.75 0.49
C PHE A 91 10.84 0.46 0.91
N ILE A 92 11.57 1.04 -0.03
CA ILE A 92 12.39 2.24 0.16
C ILE A 92 11.93 3.29 -0.84
N ASP A 93 11.46 4.43 -0.34
CA ASP A 93 10.87 5.49 -1.15
C ASP A 93 9.79 4.94 -2.13
N GLY A 94 9.01 3.95 -1.66
CA GLY A 94 7.96 3.29 -2.43
C GLY A 94 8.42 2.15 -3.33
N VAL A 95 9.72 1.87 -3.44
CA VAL A 95 10.28 0.81 -4.29
C VAL A 95 10.68 -0.40 -3.45
N TYR A 96 10.30 -1.59 -3.90
CA TYR A 96 10.66 -2.84 -3.21
C TYR A 96 12.18 -3.05 -3.15
N SER A 97 12.66 -3.43 -1.96
CA SER A 97 14.07 -3.76 -1.72
C SER A 97 14.27 -5.26 -1.51
N PRO A 98 14.64 -6.04 -2.54
CA PRO A 98 14.88 -7.47 -2.39
C PRO A 98 16.04 -7.78 -1.44
N PHE A 99 16.97 -6.85 -1.30
CA PHE A 99 18.14 -7.00 -0.43
C PHE A 99 17.81 -6.92 1.07
N LEU A 100 16.72 -6.22 1.43
CA LEU A 100 16.26 -6.05 2.81
C LEU A 100 15.05 -6.92 3.14
N SER A 101 14.50 -7.59 2.14
CA SER A 101 13.30 -8.43 2.27
C SER A 101 13.66 -9.90 2.32
N ASP A 102 12.82 -10.68 2.99
CA ASP A 102 12.90 -12.13 2.93
C ASP A 102 12.34 -12.63 1.60
N THR A 103 12.93 -13.69 1.06
CA THR A 103 12.56 -14.28 -0.23
C THR A 103 11.69 -15.54 -0.09
N THR A 104 11.64 -16.12 1.10
CA THR A 104 10.84 -17.30 1.45
C THR A 104 9.95 -17.00 2.63
N HIS A 105 8.73 -17.51 2.62
CA HIS A 105 7.69 -17.20 3.59
C HIS A 105 6.92 -18.47 4.04
N ASP A 106 7.60 -19.62 4.13
CA ASP A 106 7.17 -20.90 4.71
C ASP A 106 5.69 -21.28 4.47
N GLY A 107 5.35 -21.50 3.19
CA GLY A 107 4.00 -21.89 2.78
C GLY A 107 3.02 -20.73 2.55
N LEU A 108 3.44 -19.49 2.81
CA LEU A 108 2.69 -18.29 2.46
C LEU A 108 3.03 -17.86 1.03
N ASP A 109 2.10 -17.25 0.33
CA ASP A 109 2.35 -16.66 -0.98
C ASP A 109 2.44 -15.13 -0.83
N VAL A 110 3.65 -14.61 -0.74
CA VAL A 110 3.94 -13.19 -0.57
C VAL A 110 4.78 -12.72 -1.76
N CYS A 111 4.28 -11.72 -2.48
CA CYS A 111 5.00 -11.13 -3.59
C CYS A 111 4.60 -9.66 -3.80
N LEU A 112 5.26 -8.98 -4.73
CA LEU A 112 4.85 -7.65 -5.15
C LEU A 112 3.48 -7.70 -5.84
N ILE A 113 2.67 -6.67 -5.63
CA ILE A 113 1.39 -6.54 -6.32
C ILE A 113 1.57 -6.53 -7.84
N SER A 114 2.61 -5.87 -8.37
CA SER A 114 2.94 -5.87 -9.80
C SER A 114 3.22 -7.28 -10.33
N ALA A 115 3.93 -8.11 -9.55
CA ALA A 115 4.17 -9.51 -9.91
C ALA A 115 2.88 -10.34 -9.88
N ALA A 116 1.95 -10.06 -8.96
CA ALA A 116 0.66 -10.72 -8.92
C ALA A 116 -0.24 -10.32 -10.09
N LEU A 117 -0.19 -9.07 -10.51
CA LEU A 117 -0.97 -8.54 -11.64
C LEU A 117 -0.52 -9.11 -12.99
N SER A 118 0.79 -9.36 -13.17
CA SER A 118 1.37 -9.82 -14.44
C SER A 118 1.42 -11.34 -14.62
N LYS A 119 1.53 -12.12 -13.53
CA LYS A 119 1.68 -13.58 -13.61
C LYS A 119 0.35 -14.30 -13.70
N SER A 120 0.21 -15.17 -14.71
CA SER A 120 -1.03 -15.95 -14.98
C SER A 120 -1.52 -16.79 -13.80
N LYS A 121 -0.61 -17.30 -12.95
CA LYS A 121 -0.97 -18.08 -11.75
C LYS A 121 -1.83 -17.31 -10.75
N TYR A 122 -1.70 -15.97 -10.70
CA TYR A 122 -2.45 -15.12 -9.79
C TYR A 122 -3.74 -14.54 -10.40
N ARG A 123 -3.92 -14.67 -11.73
CA ARG A 123 -5.02 -14.01 -12.43
C ARG A 123 -6.37 -14.26 -11.78
N ARG A 124 -6.68 -15.50 -11.42
CA ARG A 124 -7.95 -15.84 -10.75
C ARG A 124 -8.14 -15.09 -9.43
N PHE A 125 -7.08 -14.96 -8.64
CA PHE A 125 -7.14 -14.23 -7.37
C PHE A 125 -7.32 -12.74 -7.60
N ILE A 126 -6.57 -12.16 -8.54
CA ILE A 126 -6.70 -10.75 -8.90
C ILE A 126 -8.13 -10.46 -9.39
N ASP A 127 -8.66 -11.24 -10.32
CA ASP A 127 -10.01 -11.06 -10.85
C ASP A 127 -11.08 -11.18 -9.76
N THR A 128 -10.84 -12.01 -8.73
CA THR A 128 -11.77 -12.24 -7.63
C THR A 128 -11.72 -11.14 -6.57
N TYR A 129 -10.54 -10.61 -6.25
CA TYR A 129 -10.33 -9.81 -5.04
C TYR A 129 -9.87 -8.37 -5.32
N PHE A 130 -9.07 -8.12 -6.35
CA PHE A 130 -8.52 -6.78 -6.57
C PHE A 130 -9.60 -5.76 -6.91
N ASN A 131 -9.59 -4.64 -6.22
CA ASN A 131 -10.52 -3.52 -6.37
C ASN A 131 -12.01 -3.91 -6.19
N LYS A 132 -12.29 -4.91 -5.32
CA LYS A 132 -13.67 -5.38 -5.08
C LYS A 132 -14.34 -4.74 -3.86
N ILE A 133 -13.54 -4.30 -2.88
CA ILE A 133 -14.06 -3.68 -1.65
C ILE A 133 -13.48 -2.29 -1.41
N ALA A 134 -12.48 -1.87 -2.17
CA ALA A 134 -12.00 -0.50 -2.15
C ALA A 134 -13.10 0.48 -2.59
N ASP A 135 -13.19 1.63 -1.92
CA ASP A 135 -14.18 2.65 -2.30
C ASP A 135 -13.79 3.34 -3.61
N THR A 136 -14.28 2.78 -4.72
CA THR A 136 -14.03 3.33 -6.06
C THR A 136 -14.67 4.71 -6.29
N LYS A 137 -15.50 5.20 -5.36
CA LYS A 137 -16.07 6.54 -5.40
C LYS A 137 -15.18 7.55 -4.69
N ASP A 138 -14.28 7.13 -3.80
CA ASP A 138 -13.29 8.02 -3.21
C ASP A 138 -12.21 8.39 -4.24
N SER A 139 -11.91 9.68 -4.35
CA SER A 139 -10.99 10.19 -5.37
C SER A 139 -9.53 9.79 -5.10
N LEU A 140 -9.11 9.69 -3.84
CA LEU A 140 -7.75 9.29 -3.49
C LEU A 140 -7.54 7.80 -3.63
N THR A 141 -8.55 6.98 -3.33
CA THR A 141 -8.56 5.54 -3.66
C THR A 141 -8.47 5.34 -5.17
N SER A 142 -9.23 6.11 -5.95
CA SER A 142 -9.16 6.07 -7.41
C SER A 142 -7.80 6.51 -7.94
N LEU A 143 -7.20 7.56 -7.38
CA LEU A 143 -5.85 7.98 -7.71
C LEU A 143 -4.83 6.87 -7.43
N ASN A 144 -4.88 6.23 -6.25
CA ASN A 144 -4.02 5.09 -5.93
C ASN A 144 -4.19 3.94 -6.91
N THR A 145 -5.44 3.56 -7.21
CA THR A 145 -5.74 2.47 -8.13
C THR A 145 -5.21 2.75 -9.55
N SER A 146 -5.30 4.00 -10.03
CA SER A 146 -4.82 4.38 -11.36
C SER A 146 -3.30 4.25 -11.52
N PHE A 147 -2.54 4.29 -10.43
CA PHE A 147 -1.08 4.15 -10.41
C PHE A 147 -0.60 2.87 -9.73
N THR A 148 -1.44 1.84 -9.68
CA THR A 148 -1.08 0.57 -9.01
C THR A 148 0.13 -0.09 -9.67
N LYS A 149 1.25 -0.13 -8.96
CA LYS A 149 2.51 -0.77 -9.34
C LYS A 149 3.22 -1.35 -8.12
N GLU A 150 3.38 -0.57 -7.07
CA GLU A 150 4.10 -0.96 -5.87
C GLU A 150 3.15 -1.29 -4.72
N GLY A 151 3.57 -2.24 -3.88
CA GLY A 151 2.81 -2.76 -2.75
C GLY A 151 2.88 -4.27 -2.67
N ALA A 152 2.18 -4.85 -1.70
CA ALA A 152 2.24 -6.27 -1.40
C ALA A 152 0.96 -7.00 -1.82
N TYR A 153 1.15 -8.18 -2.44
CA TYR A 153 0.17 -9.24 -2.50
C TYR A 153 0.52 -10.30 -1.46
N ILE A 154 -0.41 -10.60 -0.56
CA ILE A 154 -0.24 -11.57 0.52
C ILE A 154 -1.42 -12.53 0.49
N TYR A 155 -1.13 -13.81 0.29
CA TYR A 155 -2.14 -14.87 0.36
C TYR A 155 -1.71 -15.92 1.38
N ILE A 156 -2.57 -16.14 2.37
CA ILE A 156 -2.40 -17.17 3.38
C ILE A 156 -3.31 -18.33 2.99
N PRO A 157 -2.75 -19.48 2.57
CA PRO A 157 -3.54 -20.61 2.10
C PRO A 157 -4.42 -21.22 3.20
N LYS A 158 -5.47 -21.89 2.77
CA LYS A 158 -6.42 -22.57 3.65
C LYS A 158 -5.72 -23.43 4.71
N SER A 159 -6.12 -23.25 5.97
CA SER A 159 -5.63 -23.99 7.14
C SER A 159 -4.12 -23.81 7.44
N VAL A 160 -3.49 -22.81 6.83
CA VAL A 160 -2.11 -22.46 7.15
C VAL A 160 -2.11 -21.48 8.33
N VAL A 161 -1.29 -21.77 9.33
CA VAL A 161 -0.95 -20.86 10.43
C VAL A 161 0.45 -20.32 10.16
N ALA A 162 0.57 -19.01 9.97
CA ALA A 162 1.86 -18.39 9.74
C ALA A 162 2.75 -18.52 10.98
N GLU A 163 3.95 -19.05 10.81
CA GLU A 163 4.89 -19.26 11.93
C GLU A 163 5.43 -17.94 12.49
N LYS A 164 5.52 -16.92 11.65
CA LYS A 164 6.02 -15.58 12.00
C LYS A 164 5.09 -14.53 11.46
N PRO A 165 5.00 -13.37 12.13
CA PRO A 165 4.32 -12.20 11.56
C PRO A 165 4.96 -11.76 10.24
N ILE A 166 4.15 -11.22 9.33
CA ILE A 166 4.64 -10.53 8.14
C ILE A 166 4.81 -9.05 8.48
N GLU A 167 5.99 -8.50 8.24
CA GLU A 167 6.31 -7.10 8.48
C GLU A 167 6.48 -6.37 7.15
N LEU A 168 5.49 -5.54 6.79
CA LEU A 168 5.57 -4.61 5.67
C LEU A 168 6.21 -3.32 6.16
N ILE A 169 7.38 -2.98 5.64
CA ILE A 169 8.11 -1.80 6.09
C ILE A 169 8.28 -0.81 4.95
N HIS A 170 7.76 0.39 5.13
CA HIS A 170 7.90 1.50 4.19
C HIS A 170 8.89 2.53 4.77
N PHE A 171 10.13 2.52 4.28
CA PHE A 171 11.11 3.55 4.62
C PHE A 171 11.02 4.72 3.65
N SER A 172 11.06 5.94 4.18
CA SER A 172 11.27 7.16 3.40
C SER A 172 12.62 7.78 3.77
N THR A 173 13.49 7.96 2.76
CA THR A 173 14.91 8.25 3.00
C THR A 173 15.24 9.72 3.14
N GLY A 174 14.40 10.60 2.59
CA GLY A 174 14.70 12.02 2.43
C GLY A 174 15.76 12.29 1.37
N LYS A 175 15.96 11.39 0.39
CA LYS A 175 16.75 11.65 -0.81
C LYS A 175 16.05 12.71 -1.67
N GLU A 176 14.75 12.49 -1.91
CA GLU A 176 13.89 13.48 -2.55
C GLU A 176 13.41 14.52 -1.52
N LYS A 177 13.37 15.78 -1.92
CA LYS A 177 12.88 16.87 -1.07
C LYS A 177 11.41 16.72 -0.74
N SER A 178 10.62 16.30 -1.72
CA SER A 178 9.20 16.02 -1.58
C SER A 178 8.85 14.76 -2.37
N LEU A 179 8.11 13.82 -1.75
CA LEU A 179 7.83 12.51 -2.31
C LEU A 179 6.35 12.16 -2.18
N TRP A 180 5.73 11.66 -3.26
CA TRP A 180 4.36 11.16 -3.28
C TRP A 180 4.38 9.67 -3.56
N LEU A 181 3.90 8.87 -2.60
CA LEU A 181 3.88 7.41 -2.65
C LEU A 181 2.45 6.89 -2.72
N GLN A 182 2.24 5.78 -3.43
CA GLN A 182 0.93 5.16 -3.63
C GLN A 182 1.00 3.63 -3.50
N PRO A 183 1.35 3.09 -2.31
CA PRO A 183 1.35 1.65 -2.11
C PRO A 183 -0.08 1.08 -2.22
N ARG A 184 -0.18 -0.07 -2.88
CA ARG A 184 -1.43 -0.82 -3.05
C ARG A 184 -1.26 -2.23 -2.53
N ASN A 185 -1.98 -2.59 -1.47
CA ASN A 185 -1.87 -3.92 -0.86
C ASN A 185 -3.15 -4.73 -1.07
N LEU A 186 -2.98 -6.02 -1.34
CA LEU A 186 -4.06 -7.00 -1.40
C LEU A 186 -3.70 -8.17 -0.48
N ILE A 187 -4.51 -8.38 0.54
CA ILE A 187 -4.32 -9.41 1.56
C ILE A 187 -5.51 -10.35 1.54
N VAL A 188 -5.25 -11.64 1.37
CA VAL A 188 -6.29 -12.68 1.39
C VAL A 188 -5.91 -13.74 2.40
N VAL A 189 -6.71 -13.90 3.45
CA VAL A 189 -6.56 -14.93 4.48
C VAL A 189 -7.64 -15.96 4.26
N ASP A 190 -7.28 -17.14 3.75
CA ASP A 190 -8.21 -18.19 3.39
C ASP A 190 -8.79 -18.90 4.63
N LYS A 191 -9.75 -19.79 4.43
CA LYS A 191 -10.50 -20.47 5.50
C LYS A 191 -9.59 -21.18 6.49
N ASN A 192 -9.88 -21.01 7.79
CA ASN A 192 -9.10 -21.59 8.90
C ASN A 192 -7.60 -21.20 8.89
N ALA A 193 -7.21 -20.15 8.18
CA ALA A 193 -5.85 -19.66 8.16
C ALA A 193 -5.63 -18.62 9.25
N GLN A 194 -4.38 -18.47 9.68
CA GLN A 194 -4.02 -17.50 10.72
C GLN A 194 -2.75 -16.76 10.37
N VAL A 195 -2.74 -15.43 10.54
CA VAL A 195 -1.57 -14.58 10.31
C VAL A 195 -1.63 -13.30 11.13
N GLN A 196 -0.46 -12.79 11.50
CA GLN A 196 -0.27 -11.44 12.01
C GLN A 196 0.48 -10.61 10.97
N ILE A 197 0.04 -9.38 10.73
CA ILE A 197 0.66 -8.46 9.77
C ILE A 197 0.92 -7.12 10.47
N LEU A 198 2.15 -6.66 10.37
CA LEU A 198 2.58 -5.35 10.86
C LEU A 198 2.94 -4.47 9.66
N GLU A 199 2.15 -3.47 9.36
CA GLU A 199 2.51 -2.44 8.39
C GLU A 199 3.14 -1.25 9.11
N ARG A 200 4.34 -0.87 8.69
CA ARG A 200 5.12 0.18 9.34
C ARG A 200 5.57 1.23 8.35
N HIS A 201 5.37 2.49 8.71
CA HIS A 201 5.88 3.65 7.99
C HIS A 201 6.96 4.30 8.84
N GLN A 202 8.15 4.50 8.26
CA GLN A 202 9.32 5.00 8.96
C GLN A 202 10.10 5.99 8.10
N SER A 203 10.10 7.25 8.49
CA SER A 203 10.98 8.25 7.88
C SER A 203 12.39 8.20 8.50
N LEU A 204 13.43 8.25 7.65
CA LEU A 204 14.82 8.25 8.10
C LEU A 204 15.36 9.66 8.36
N LYS A 205 14.76 10.67 7.74
CA LYS A 205 15.09 12.10 7.89
C LYS A 205 13.82 12.94 7.75
N PRO A 206 13.80 14.16 8.32
CA PRO A 206 12.72 15.12 8.04
C PRO A 206 12.71 15.50 6.55
N HIS A 207 11.60 15.24 5.87
CA HIS A 207 11.33 15.65 4.50
C HIS A 207 9.83 15.56 4.24
N GLN A 208 9.37 16.18 3.17
CA GLN A 208 7.96 16.13 2.80
C GLN A 208 7.66 14.79 2.13
N VAL A 209 6.88 13.95 2.76
CA VAL A 209 6.38 12.72 2.14
C VAL A 209 4.87 12.61 2.32
N VAL A 210 4.18 12.25 1.27
CA VAL A 210 2.75 11.89 1.31
C VAL A 210 2.63 10.46 0.83
N THR A 211 2.07 9.62 1.68
CA THR A 211 1.73 8.25 1.34
C THR A 211 0.22 8.13 1.24
N ASN A 212 -0.28 7.89 0.03
CA ASN A 212 -1.68 7.56 -0.25
C ASN A 212 -1.79 6.03 -0.37
N SER A 213 -2.03 5.36 0.74
CA SER A 213 -2.08 3.89 0.85
C SER A 213 -3.50 3.37 0.67
N VAL A 214 -3.64 2.30 -0.11
CA VAL A 214 -4.91 1.55 -0.20
C VAL A 214 -4.64 0.07 0.04
N THR A 215 -5.35 -0.49 1.02
CA THR A 215 -5.23 -1.91 1.41
C THR A 215 -6.61 -2.57 1.37
N GLU A 216 -6.73 -3.66 0.63
CA GLU A 216 -7.90 -4.53 0.64
C GLU A 216 -7.58 -5.81 1.38
N ILE A 217 -8.43 -6.17 2.35
CA ILE A 217 -8.26 -7.36 3.19
C ILE A 217 -9.49 -8.25 3.07
N PHE A 218 -9.29 -9.49 2.68
CA PHE A 218 -10.34 -10.52 2.65
C PHE A 218 -10.03 -11.58 3.69
N ALA A 219 -10.84 -11.66 4.74
CA ALA A 219 -10.77 -12.67 5.78
C ALA A 219 -11.93 -13.67 5.59
N HIS A 220 -11.59 -14.90 5.18
CA HIS A 220 -12.56 -15.94 4.96
C HIS A 220 -13.00 -16.62 6.26
N GLN A 221 -13.98 -17.51 6.15
CA GLN A 221 -14.59 -18.21 7.28
C GLN A 221 -13.53 -18.86 8.21
N ASP A 222 -13.67 -18.62 9.52
CA ASP A 222 -12.81 -19.15 10.58
C ASP A 222 -11.31 -18.80 10.41
N SER A 223 -11.02 -17.71 9.68
CA SER A 223 -9.67 -17.16 9.61
C SER A 223 -9.40 -16.17 10.73
N PHE A 224 -8.13 -16.05 11.13
CA PHE A 224 -7.67 -15.10 12.14
C PHE A 224 -6.62 -14.18 11.53
N LEU A 225 -6.88 -12.88 11.58
CA LEU A 225 -5.94 -11.85 11.16
C LEU A 225 -5.79 -10.78 12.23
N ASP A 226 -4.58 -10.62 12.73
CA ASP A 226 -4.18 -9.44 13.48
C ASP A 226 -3.43 -8.49 12.54
N TYR A 227 -4.01 -7.32 12.29
CA TYR A 227 -3.40 -6.31 11.42
C TYR A 227 -3.08 -5.05 12.22
N TYR A 228 -1.81 -4.73 12.31
CA TYR A 228 -1.30 -3.56 13.02
C TYR A 228 -0.67 -2.59 12.04
N LYS A 229 -0.98 -1.30 12.21
CA LYS A 229 -0.35 -0.22 11.46
C LYS A 229 0.38 0.72 12.42
N ILE A 230 1.67 0.91 12.19
CA ILE A 230 2.55 1.74 13.02
C ILE A 230 3.12 2.85 12.15
N GLN A 231 2.84 4.09 12.50
CA GLN A 231 3.43 5.25 11.87
C GLN A 231 4.48 5.87 12.79
N ASN A 232 5.75 5.84 12.35
CA ASN A 232 6.88 6.45 13.04
C ASN A 232 7.61 7.40 12.09
N ASP A 233 6.86 8.38 11.63
CA ASP A 233 7.31 9.39 10.68
C ASP A 233 7.58 10.73 11.37
N PHE A 234 8.37 11.57 10.72
CA PHE A 234 8.49 12.98 11.13
C PHE A 234 7.20 13.75 10.84
N SER A 235 7.00 14.86 11.55
CA SER A 235 5.81 15.73 11.42
C SER A 235 5.57 16.31 10.02
N THR A 236 6.57 16.20 9.14
CA THR A 236 6.47 16.61 7.74
C THR A 236 5.89 15.52 6.84
N ALA A 237 5.71 14.31 7.35
CA ALA A 237 5.07 13.22 6.63
C ALA A 237 3.56 13.23 6.82
N SER A 238 2.83 12.79 5.81
CA SER A 238 1.38 12.61 5.84
C SER A 238 1.02 11.24 5.31
N LEU A 239 0.21 10.51 6.07
CA LEU A 239 -0.35 9.22 5.65
C LEU A 239 -1.86 9.38 5.41
N ILE A 240 -2.28 9.11 4.19
CA ILE A 240 -3.68 8.97 3.81
C ILE A 240 -3.91 7.48 3.63
N ASP A 241 -4.71 6.88 4.48
CA ASP A 241 -4.90 5.44 4.53
C ASP A 241 -6.35 5.05 4.30
N ASN A 242 -6.56 4.20 3.31
CA ASN A 242 -7.83 3.57 2.99
C ASN A 242 -7.69 2.05 3.14
N THR A 243 -8.07 1.52 4.28
CA THR A 243 -8.09 0.07 4.54
C THR A 243 -9.52 -0.43 4.53
N SER A 244 -9.85 -1.28 3.56
CA SER A 244 -11.15 -1.93 3.43
C SER A 244 -11.03 -3.40 3.79
N VAL A 245 -11.98 -3.90 4.62
CA VAL A 245 -11.96 -5.28 5.11
C VAL A 245 -13.28 -5.96 4.80
N SER A 246 -13.22 -7.11 4.12
CA SER A 246 -14.34 -8.03 3.95
C SER A 246 -14.10 -9.27 4.81
N TYR A 247 -15.09 -9.63 5.62
CA TYR A 247 -15.03 -10.79 6.51
C TYR A 247 -16.38 -11.51 6.50
N THR A 248 -16.37 -12.84 6.68
CA THR A 248 -17.60 -13.65 6.68
C THR A 248 -18.26 -13.71 8.05
N HIS A 249 -17.49 -13.61 9.13
CA HIS A 249 -18.00 -13.54 10.51
C HIS A 249 -17.09 -12.65 11.35
N LEU A 250 -17.61 -11.52 11.86
CA LEU A 250 -16.88 -10.63 12.74
C LEU A 250 -17.29 -10.87 14.21
N THR A 251 -16.32 -11.23 15.03
CA THR A 251 -16.39 -10.97 16.47
C THR A 251 -15.49 -9.79 16.77
N LEU A 252 -16.06 -8.60 16.85
CA LEU A 252 -15.34 -7.45 17.41
C LEU A 252 -15.18 -7.68 18.92
N PRO A 253 -13.96 -7.72 19.46
CA PRO A 253 -13.80 -7.63 20.90
C PRO A 253 -14.30 -6.26 21.33
N THR A 254 -15.52 -6.20 21.85
CA THR A 254 -16.08 -4.99 22.46
C THR A 254 -15.42 -4.76 23.83
N LYS A 255 -14.14 -4.45 23.87
CA LYS A 255 -13.55 -3.79 25.03
C LYS A 255 -13.67 -2.28 24.83
N ARG A 256 -14.67 -1.71 25.47
CA ARG A 256 -14.70 -0.29 25.78
C ARG A 256 -13.51 -0.02 26.69
N ILE A 257 -12.47 0.63 26.18
CA ILE A 257 -11.45 1.24 27.03
C ILE A 257 -12.07 2.55 27.49
N VAL A 258 -12.35 2.63 28.80
CA VAL A 258 -12.77 3.84 29.50
C VAL A 258 -11.54 4.64 29.83
#